data_be7fe1787c22486a2008bbd3a765f952
#
_entry.id   be7fe1787c22486a2008bbd3a765f952
#
_cell.length_a   1.000
_cell.length_b   1.000
_cell.length_c   1.000
_cell.angle_alpha   90.00
_cell.angle_beta   90.00
_cell.angle_gamma   90.00
#
_symmetry.space_group_name_H-M   'P 1'
#
loop_
_entity.id
_entity.type
_entity.pdbx_description
1 polymer ?
#
loop_
_entity_poly.entity_id
_entity_poly.type
_entity_poly.pdbx_seq_one_letter_code
_entity_poly.pdbx_strand_id
1 'polypeptide(L)'
;MKEFDDFIKECHRRFTNCGSCANNCPINHYCLKCSQNECDCAACMMYIQFNASPLFPYSCRKITFHYVLQFFNRFASEISYALRIWKSVKTKTISIASLGCGPGSEVFGVIDAFKDVAPNFTISYQGYDMNNIWKEVQDLCVNTFSQTSHQIEFFTMDMFAGWQGGNTVDLLIMNYLLSDAVKFQTRGQREQFVISISDFIINKKVKVVLFNDISYYGHDNQLDSGVQMMRMLIKKVKNRIKKGYGKCFRFSGDTFPKNVTWKLHTSNKLLFPLIPENTVVGCNHYCRSKQILLVLEHL
;
A
#
# COMPACT_ATOMS: atom_id res chain seq x y z
N MET A 1 2.47 17.91 -6.94
CA MET A 1 3.51 17.98 -5.87
C MET A 1 4.85 17.76 -6.54
N LYS A 2 5.74 18.75 -6.45
CA LYS A 2 7.04 18.70 -7.16
C LYS A 2 7.88 17.49 -6.74
N GLU A 3 7.93 17.22 -5.45
CA GLU A 3 8.67 16.10 -4.86
C GLU A 3 8.21 14.76 -5.45
N PHE A 4 6.92 14.61 -5.72
CA PHE A 4 6.37 13.42 -6.35
C PHE A 4 6.85 13.26 -7.80
N ASP A 5 6.77 14.35 -8.57
CA ASP A 5 7.18 14.32 -9.98
C ASP A 5 8.68 14.04 -10.11
N ASP A 6 9.51 14.65 -9.25
CA ASP A 6 10.95 14.43 -9.21
C ASP A 6 11.29 12.97 -8.82
N PHE A 7 10.56 12.40 -7.85
CA PHE A 7 10.69 11.00 -7.46
C PHE A 7 10.36 10.05 -8.63
N ILE A 8 9.24 10.27 -9.33
CA ILE A 8 8.84 9.44 -10.48
C ILE A 8 9.87 9.54 -11.62
N LYS A 9 10.38 10.75 -11.93
CA LYS A 9 11.43 10.95 -12.93
C LYS A 9 12.71 10.19 -12.59
N GLU A 10 13.13 10.21 -11.34
CA GLU A 10 14.31 9.47 -10.90
C GLU A 10 14.09 7.96 -10.99
N CYS A 11 12.91 7.47 -10.61
CA CYS A 11 12.54 6.06 -10.80
C CYS A 11 12.57 5.65 -12.29
N HIS A 12 12.06 6.51 -13.18
CA HIS A 12 12.12 6.27 -14.62
C HIS A 12 13.57 6.24 -15.13
N ARG A 13 14.40 7.18 -14.72
CA ARG A 13 15.84 7.21 -15.08
C ARG A 13 16.53 5.91 -14.65
N ARG A 14 16.24 5.41 -13.46
CA ARG A 14 16.81 4.13 -12.98
C ARG A 14 16.22 2.93 -13.72
N PHE A 15 14.95 2.95 -14.06
CA PHE A 15 14.32 1.93 -14.87
C PHE A 15 14.98 1.80 -16.25
N THR A 16 15.22 2.92 -16.95
CA THR A 16 15.86 2.93 -18.27
C THR A 16 17.33 2.50 -18.21
N ASN A 17 18.03 2.86 -17.14
CA ASN A 17 19.42 2.50 -16.93
C ASN A 17 19.65 1.10 -16.32
N CYS A 18 18.59 0.41 -15.91
CA CYS A 18 18.66 -1.00 -15.52
C CYS A 18 18.85 -1.86 -16.76
N GLY A 19 20.03 -2.24 -17.13
CA GLY A 19 20.32 -3.11 -18.27
C GLY A 19 19.36 -4.29 -18.47
N SER A 20 19.58 -5.17 -19.42
CA SER A 20 18.74 -6.33 -19.66
C SER A 20 18.77 -7.31 -18.48
N CYS A 21 17.65 -8.00 -18.19
CA CYS A 21 17.57 -9.05 -17.19
C CYS A 21 18.29 -10.35 -17.57
N ALA A 22 18.94 -10.39 -18.73
CA ALA A 22 19.28 -11.60 -19.46
C ALA A 22 20.03 -12.68 -18.67
N ASN A 23 20.86 -12.29 -17.71
CA ASN A 23 21.74 -13.27 -17.04
C ASN A 23 21.31 -13.66 -15.63
N ASN A 24 20.30 -13.00 -15.04
CA ASN A 24 19.88 -13.25 -13.65
C ASN A 24 18.37 -13.10 -13.43
N CYS A 25 17.55 -13.29 -14.45
CA CYS A 25 16.09 -13.22 -14.26
C CYS A 25 15.59 -14.50 -13.55
N PRO A 26 15.04 -14.40 -12.34
CA PRO A 26 14.55 -15.56 -11.60
C PRO A 26 13.37 -16.27 -12.29
N ILE A 27 12.78 -15.63 -13.30
CA ILE A 27 11.68 -16.16 -14.11
C ILE A 27 12.09 -16.51 -15.54
N ASN A 28 13.37 -16.75 -15.80
CA ASN A 28 13.91 -17.09 -17.12
C ASN A 28 13.15 -18.18 -17.87
N HIS A 29 12.47 -19.06 -17.19
CA HIS A 29 11.69 -20.14 -17.80
C HIS A 29 10.30 -19.69 -18.31
N TYR A 30 9.82 -18.49 -17.95
CA TYR A 30 8.46 -18.03 -18.21
C TYR A 30 8.37 -16.75 -19.04
N CYS A 31 9.45 -15.99 -19.12
CA CYS A 31 9.52 -14.80 -19.99
C CYS A 31 10.22 -15.14 -21.29
N LEU A 32 9.44 -15.45 -22.33
CA LEU A 32 9.97 -15.76 -23.67
C LEU A 32 10.87 -14.65 -24.25
N LYS A 33 10.68 -13.40 -23.84
CA LYS A 33 11.47 -12.26 -24.29
C LYS A 33 12.78 -12.08 -23.54
N CYS A 34 12.89 -12.53 -22.29
CA CYS A 34 14.16 -12.51 -21.57
C CYS A 34 15.21 -13.42 -22.22
N SER A 35 14.80 -14.52 -22.86
CA SER A 35 15.69 -15.40 -23.65
C SER A 35 16.24 -14.72 -24.91
N GLN A 36 15.64 -13.63 -25.37
CA GLN A 36 16.03 -12.83 -26.53
C GLN A 36 16.77 -11.54 -26.15
N ASN A 37 17.25 -11.42 -24.90
CA ASN A 37 17.84 -10.19 -24.32
C ASN A 37 16.89 -8.99 -24.23
N GLU A 38 15.58 -9.19 -24.40
CA GLU A 38 14.56 -8.17 -24.20
C GLU A 38 13.82 -8.42 -22.88
N CYS A 39 13.68 -7.36 -22.05
CA CYS A 39 12.94 -7.45 -20.79
C CYS A 39 11.49 -7.05 -20.99
N ASP A 40 10.56 -7.97 -20.84
CA ASP A 40 9.13 -7.66 -20.77
C ASP A 40 8.68 -7.58 -19.30
N CYS A 41 8.91 -6.41 -18.68
CA CYS A 41 8.51 -6.18 -17.29
C CYS A 41 6.99 -6.24 -17.11
N ALA A 42 6.19 -5.93 -18.14
CA ALA A 42 4.73 -6.01 -18.05
C ALA A 42 4.29 -7.48 -17.94
N ALA A 43 4.84 -8.39 -18.76
CA ALA A 43 4.58 -9.81 -18.67
C ALA A 43 5.05 -10.39 -17.34
N CYS A 44 6.24 -10.01 -16.86
CA CYS A 44 6.73 -10.39 -15.53
C CYS A 44 5.80 -9.93 -14.41
N MET A 45 5.31 -8.69 -14.46
CA MET A 45 4.38 -8.14 -13.48
C MET A 45 3.06 -8.91 -13.48
N MET A 46 2.50 -9.20 -14.64
CA MET A 46 1.28 -10.01 -14.76
C MET A 46 1.50 -11.41 -14.19
N TYR A 47 2.65 -12.03 -14.46
CA TYR A 47 2.97 -13.34 -13.92
C TYR A 47 3.02 -13.33 -12.39
N ILE A 48 3.71 -12.37 -11.77
CA ILE A 48 3.79 -12.22 -10.31
C ILE A 48 2.39 -11.99 -9.71
N GLN A 49 1.54 -11.19 -10.37
CA GLN A 49 0.21 -10.87 -9.86
C GLN A 49 -0.77 -12.04 -9.96
N PHE A 50 -0.70 -12.87 -11.00
CA PHE A 50 -1.72 -13.89 -11.28
C PHE A 50 -1.29 -15.33 -10.98
N ASN A 51 0.01 -15.63 -10.99
CA ASN A 51 0.52 -16.96 -10.69
C ASN A 51 1.07 -17.00 -9.28
N ALA A 52 0.20 -16.94 -8.30
CA ALA A 52 0.49 -16.95 -6.86
C ALA A 52 1.45 -18.09 -6.44
N SER A 53 2.72 -17.93 -6.75
CA SER A 53 3.77 -18.80 -6.24
C SER A 53 4.60 -18.02 -5.22
N PRO A 54 4.74 -18.51 -3.97
CA PRO A 54 5.64 -17.91 -3.00
C PRO A 54 7.11 -17.93 -3.45
N LEU A 55 7.39 -18.67 -4.53
CA LEU A 55 8.72 -18.80 -5.11
C LEU A 55 9.13 -17.61 -6.00
N PHE A 56 8.20 -16.71 -6.35
CA PHE A 56 8.49 -15.56 -7.23
C PHE A 56 8.06 -14.23 -6.61
N PRO A 57 8.69 -13.82 -5.50
CA PRO A 57 8.52 -12.44 -5.02
C PRO A 57 9.09 -11.47 -6.07
N TYR A 58 8.77 -10.19 -5.91
CA TYR A 58 9.46 -9.14 -6.64
C TYR A 58 10.98 -9.25 -6.36
N SER A 59 11.73 -9.87 -7.25
CA SER A 59 13.15 -10.19 -7.04
C SER A 59 14.08 -9.53 -8.05
N CYS A 60 13.52 -8.77 -9.01
CA CYS A 60 14.26 -8.07 -10.03
C CYS A 60 14.23 -6.55 -9.79
N ARG A 61 15.41 -5.93 -9.74
CA ARG A 61 15.57 -4.49 -9.57
C ARG A 61 14.77 -3.67 -10.62
N LYS A 62 14.76 -4.11 -11.87
CA LYS A 62 14.02 -3.42 -12.93
C LYS A 62 12.50 -3.46 -12.70
N ILE A 63 11.98 -4.58 -12.21
CA ILE A 63 10.54 -4.72 -11.96
C ILE A 63 10.06 -3.85 -10.78
N THR A 64 10.92 -3.51 -9.82
CA THR A 64 10.55 -2.58 -8.74
C THR A 64 10.30 -1.18 -9.28
N PHE A 65 11.14 -0.68 -10.18
CA PHE A 65 10.91 0.61 -10.84
C PHE A 65 9.72 0.56 -11.80
N HIS A 66 9.55 -0.53 -12.55
CA HIS A 66 8.36 -0.72 -13.37
C HIS A 66 7.07 -0.66 -12.54
N TYR A 67 7.05 -1.33 -11.39
CA TYR A 67 5.92 -1.29 -10.44
C TYR A 67 5.62 0.14 -9.97
N VAL A 68 6.65 0.90 -9.61
CA VAL A 68 6.48 2.32 -9.23
C VAL A 68 5.84 3.10 -10.37
N LEU A 69 6.40 3.04 -11.57
CA LEU A 69 5.89 3.77 -12.73
C LEU A 69 4.44 3.39 -13.08
N GLN A 70 4.06 2.14 -12.85
CA GLN A 70 2.73 1.63 -13.18
C GLN A 70 1.67 1.93 -12.13
N PHE A 71 2.00 1.85 -10.84
CA PHE A 71 1.00 1.81 -9.76
C PHE A 71 1.08 2.95 -8.75
N PHE A 72 2.22 3.59 -8.59
CA PHE A 72 2.48 4.48 -7.47
C PHE A 72 1.54 5.68 -7.43
N ASN A 73 1.28 6.31 -8.59
CA ASN A 73 0.34 7.43 -8.71
C ASN A 73 -1.06 7.07 -8.20
N ARG A 74 -1.53 5.87 -8.55
CA ARG A 74 -2.82 5.36 -8.11
C ARG A 74 -2.84 5.12 -6.61
N PHE A 75 -1.86 4.41 -6.07
CA PHE A 75 -1.84 4.06 -4.65
C PHE A 75 -1.71 5.30 -3.76
N ALA A 76 -0.83 6.24 -4.11
CA ALA A 76 -0.74 7.52 -3.40
C ALA A 76 -2.06 8.30 -3.46
N SER A 77 -2.72 8.34 -4.63
CA SER A 77 -4.03 9.01 -4.78
C SER A 77 -5.10 8.37 -3.92
N GLU A 78 -5.20 7.04 -3.90
CA GLU A 78 -6.19 6.30 -3.13
C GLU A 78 -6.03 6.54 -1.62
N ILE A 79 -4.80 6.54 -1.11
CA ILE A 79 -4.51 6.88 0.29
C ILE A 79 -4.92 8.33 0.60
N SER A 80 -4.58 9.28 -0.26
CA SER A 80 -4.98 10.68 -0.07
C SER A 80 -6.49 10.84 -0.05
N TYR A 81 -7.24 10.21 -0.95
CA TYR A 81 -8.71 10.22 -0.94
C TYR A 81 -9.29 9.71 0.38
N ALA A 82 -8.79 8.59 0.88
CA ALA A 82 -9.27 8.01 2.13
C ALA A 82 -9.02 8.92 3.33
N LEU A 83 -7.82 9.50 3.43
CA LEU A 83 -7.43 10.31 4.57
C LEU A 83 -8.06 11.71 4.59
N ARG A 84 -8.36 12.29 3.43
CA ARG A 84 -9.13 13.56 3.35
C ARG A 84 -10.54 13.44 3.98
N ILE A 85 -11.06 12.24 4.16
CA ILE A 85 -12.31 11.97 4.87
C ILE A 85 -12.13 12.04 6.40
N TRP A 86 -10.91 11.86 6.88
CA TRP A 86 -10.57 11.95 8.30
C TRP A 86 -10.29 13.40 8.71
N LYS A 87 -11.35 14.11 9.04
CA LYS A 87 -11.31 15.56 9.37
C LYS A 87 -10.79 15.89 10.77
N SER A 88 -10.44 14.90 11.59
CA SER A 88 -10.17 15.10 13.02
C SER A 88 -8.68 15.20 13.37
N VAL A 89 -7.82 15.50 12.41
CA VAL A 89 -6.39 15.71 12.68
C VAL A 89 -6.19 17.06 13.37
N LYS A 90 -5.90 17.00 14.67
CA LYS A 90 -5.62 18.21 15.50
C LYS A 90 -4.15 18.34 15.89
N THR A 91 -3.34 17.33 15.55
CA THR A 91 -1.92 17.28 15.94
C THR A 91 -1.03 17.79 14.83
N LYS A 92 0.05 18.48 15.19
CA LYS A 92 1.08 18.91 14.23
C LYS A 92 1.87 17.73 13.65
N THR A 93 2.00 16.66 14.39
CA THR A 93 2.72 15.45 13.97
C THR A 93 1.79 14.25 14.04
N ILE A 94 1.80 13.41 13.01
CA ILE A 94 1.11 12.12 12.97
C ILE A 94 2.14 11.01 12.91
N SER A 95 2.03 10.05 13.83
CA SER A 95 2.81 8.83 13.83
C SER A 95 2.09 7.74 13.01
N ILE A 96 2.79 7.16 12.04
CA ILE A 96 2.23 6.25 11.04
C ILE A 96 3.01 4.95 11.02
N ALA A 97 2.30 3.83 11.04
CA ALA A 97 2.84 2.54 10.65
C ALA A 97 2.15 2.06 9.37
N SER A 98 2.91 1.65 8.37
CA SER A 98 2.40 1.05 7.14
C SER A 98 2.92 -0.37 7.00
N LEU A 99 2.00 -1.34 6.90
CA LEU A 99 2.31 -2.77 6.77
C LEU A 99 2.21 -3.19 5.31
N GLY A 100 3.22 -3.90 4.81
CA GLY A 100 3.34 -4.25 3.40
C GLY A 100 3.52 -2.99 2.54
N CYS A 101 4.34 -2.06 3.00
CA CYS A 101 4.46 -0.72 2.41
C CYS A 101 5.07 -0.72 1.00
N GLY A 102 5.74 -1.81 0.58
CA GLY A 102 6.42 -1.85 -0.70
C GLY A 102 7.33 -0.64 -0.94
N PRO A 103 7.11 0.11 -2.02
CA PRO A 103 7.90 1.28 -2.36
C PRO A 103 7.56 2.55 -1.56
N GLY A 104 6.55 2.53 -0.66
CA GLY A 104 6.22 3.68 0.21
C GLY A 104 5.28 4.73 -0.41
N SER A 105 4.36 4.36 -1.27
CA SER A 105 3.38 5.28 -1.88
C SER A 105 2.52 6.03 -0.85
N GLU A 106 2.33 5.43 0.31
CA GLU A 106 1.56 5.97 1.44
C GLU A 106 2.14 7.29 1.95
N VAL A 107 3.47 7.45 1.94
CA VAL A 107 4.15 8.68 2.36
C VAL A 107 3.60 9.88 1.60
N PHE A 108 3.57 9.80 0.28
CA PHE A 108 3.08 10.88 -0.58
C PHE A 108 1.58 11.10 -0.41
N GLY A 109 0.79 10.03 -0.32
CA GLY A 109 -0.65 10.10 -0.11
C GLY A 109 -1.03 10.75 1.21
N VAL A 110 -0.30 10.46 2.29
CA VAL A 110 -0.50 11.08 3.60
C VAL A 110 -0.14 12.55 3.58
N ILE A 111 1.04 12.90 3.06
CA ILE A 111 1.49 14.30 2.97
C ILE A 111 0.48 15.12 2.16
N ASP A 112 0.03 14.62 1.02
CA ASP A 112 -0.97 15.31 0.20
C ASP A 112 -2.32 15.48 0.91
N ALA A 113 -2.75 14.49 1.67
CA ALA A 113 -4.02 14.56 2.39
C ALA A 113 -4.05 15.65 3.47
N PHE A 114 -2.90 15.95 4.08
CA PHE A 114 -2.84 16.84 5.24
C PHE A 114 -2.09 18.16 5.01
N LYS A 115 -1.46 18.36 3.86
CA LYS A 115 -0.70 19.59 3.54
C LYS A 115 -1.49 20.90 3.73
N ASP A 116 -2.81 20.84 3.49
CA ASP A 116 -3.71 22.01 3.58
C ASP A 116 -4.47 22.08 4.92
N VAL A 117 -4.31 21.08 5.80
CA VAL A 117 -5.05 20.98 7.07
C VAL A 117 -4.33 21.69 8.21
N ALA A 118 -3.00 21.61 8.24
CA ALA A 118 -2.20 22.22 9.28
C ALA A 118 -0.91 22.80 8.71
N PRO A 119 -0.66 24.11 8.86
CA PRO A 119 0.64 24.69 8.59
C PRO A 119 1.71 23.99 9.45
N ASN A 120 2.84 23.63 8.84
CA ASN A 120 3.93 22.88 9.49
C ASN A 120 3.55 21.45 9.95
N PHE A 121 2.62 20.82 9.24
CA PHE A 121 2.31 19.39 9.44
C PHE A 121 3.53 18.52 9.17
N THR A 122 3.80 17.59 10.08
CA THR A 122 4.89 16.62 9.95
C THR A 122 4.38 15.20 10.11
N ILE A 123 5.06 14.25 9.52
CA ILE A 123 4.83 12.83 9.73
C ILE A 123 6.05 12.16 10.36
N SER A 124 5.80 11.18 11.23
CA SER A 124 6.76 10.16 11.63
C SER A 124 6.26 8.84 11.06
N TYR A 125 6.82 8.44 9.93
CA TYR A 125 6.39 7.28 9.15
C TYR A 125 7.35 6.11 9.32
N GLN A 126 6.78 4.95 9.62
CA GLN A 126 7.47 3.66 9.68
C GLN A 126 6.81 2.69 8.71
N GLY A 127 7.51 2.36 7.62
CA GLY A 127 7.08 1.39 6.63
C GLY A 127 7.72 0.02 6.90
N TYR A 128 6.91 -1.03 6.87
CA TYR A 128 7.35 -2.40 7.07
C TYR A 128 7.03 -3.25 5.84
N ASP A 129 8.02 -3.94 5.30
CA ASP A 129 7.84 -4.89 4.19
C ASP A 129 8.81 -6.06 4.36
N MET A 130 8.38 -7.27 4.01
CA MET A 130 9.26 -8.45 4.12
C MET A 130 10.30 -8.52 2.99
N ASN A 131 10.09 -7.81 1.89
CA ASN A 131 10.91 -7.89 0.71
C ASN A 131 11.90 -6.71 0.63
N ASN A 132 13.17 -7.00 0.86
CA ASN A 132 14.25 -6.00 0.84
C ASN A 132 14.56 -5.45 -0.56
N ILE A 133 13.99 -6.00 -1.62
CA ILE A 133 14.16 -5.49 -2.99
C ILE A 133 13.68 -4.04 -3.15
N TRP A 134 12.76 -3.60 -2.30
CA TRP A 134 12.24 -2.24 -2.28
C TRP A 134 13.24 -1.19 -1.78
N LYS A 135 14.32 -1.65 -1.12
CA LYS A 135 15.27 -0.75 -0.42
C LYS A 135 15.73 0.43 -1.28
N GLU A 136 16.09 0.20 -2.53
CA GLU A 136 16.58 1.27 -3.40
C GLU A 136 15.51 2.34 -3.68
N VAL A 137 14.25 1.92 -3.86
CA VAL A 137 13.11 2.82 -4.06
C VAL A 137 12.75 3.53 -2.75
N GLN A 138 12.80 2.81 -1.64
CA GLN A 138 12.56 3.36 -0.30
C GLN A 138 13.61 4.41 0.07
N ASP A 139 14.90 4.17 -0.24
CA ASP A 139 15.98 5.14 -0.05
C ASP A 139 15.75 6.40 -0.90
N LEU A 140 15.23 6.27 -2.13
CA LEU A 140 14.81 7.42 -2.93
C LEU A 140 13.66 8.19 -2.28
N CYS A 141 12.68 7.49 -1.73
CA CYS A 141 11.58 8.11 -1.01
C CYS A 141 12.09 8.92 0.20
N VAL A 142 12.98 8.35 1.02
CA VAL A 142 13.61 9.04 2.15
C VAL A 142 14.38 10.28 1.66
N ASN A 143 15.17 10.13 0.62
CA ASN A 143 15.98 11.24 0.08
C ASN A 143 15.11 12.38 -0.45
N THR A 144 13.95 12.07 -1.05
CA THR A 144 13.00 13.06 -1.54
C THR A 144 12.54 14.03 -0.44
N PHE A 145 12.43 13.55 0.80
CA PHE A 145 11.97 14.33 1.95
C PHE A 145 13.09 14.71 2.94
N SER A 146 14.36 14.44 2.60
CA SER A 146 15.51 14.68 3.50
C SER A 146 15.68 16.13 3.96
N GLN A 147 15.18 17.09 3.19
CA GLN A 147 15.25 18.53 3.51
C GLN A 147 13.97 19.04 4.18
N THR A 148 13.06 18.14 4.57
CA THR A 148 11.81 18.48 5.25
C THR A 148 11.86 18.07 6.73
N SER A 149 10.85 18.48 7.50
CA SER A 149 10.68 18.04 8.89
C SER A 149 10.02 16.64 9.01
N HIS A 150 9.74 15.97 7.90
CA HIS A 150 9.19 14.62 7.92
C HIS A 150 10.26 13.60 8.30
N GLN A 151 9.89 12.65 9.16
CA GLN A 151 10.72 11.50 9.52
C GLN A 151 10.18 10.27 8.80
N ILE A 152 10.98 9.64 7.95
CA ILE A 152 10.57 8.50 7.12
C ILE A 152 11.59 7.40 7.28
N GLU A 153 11.13 6.24 7.74
CA GLU A 153 11.95 5.06 7.98
C GLU A 153 11.28 3.83 7.36
N PHE A 154 12.10 2.91 6.84
CA PHE A 154 11.65 1.64 6.29
C PHE A 154 12.39 0.48 6.95
N PHE A 155 11.66 -0.59 7.24
CA PHE A 155 12.16 -1.78 7.91
C PHE A 155 11.85 -3.04 7.10
N THR A 156 12.85 -3.89 6.90
CA THR A 156 12.62 -5.22 6.33
C THR A 156 12.17 -6.16 7.43
N MET A 157 10.89 -6.57 7.39
CA MET A 157 10.29 -7.42 8.42
C MET A 157 9.10 -8.20 7.89
N ASP A 158 9.01 -9.48 8.23
CA ASP A 158 7.81 -10.27 8.01
C ASP A 158 6.77 -10.00 9.11
N MET A 159 5.71 -9.25 8.76
CA MET A 159 4.63 -8.92 9.69
C MET A 159 3.79 -10.14 10.10
N PHE A 160 3.80 -11.22 9.33
CA PHE A 160 3.07 -12.45 9.64
C PHE A 160 3.83 -13.34 10.63
N ALA A 161 5.15 -13.13 10.79
CA ALA A 161 5.98 -13.82 11.77
C ALA A 161 5.96 -13.20 13.18
N GLY A 162 5.18 -12.14 13.42
CA GLY A 162 5.02 -11.54 14.73
C GLY A 162 5.46 -10.08 14.85
N TRP A 163 4.81 -9.19 14.12
CA TRP A 163 5.04 -7.76 14.21
C TRP A 163 4.55 -7.18 15.54
N GLN A 164 5.39 -6.43 16.26
CA GLN A 164 5.07 -5.79 17.53
C GLN A 164 4.98 -4.25 17.42
N GLY A 165 5.39 -3.69 16.28
CA GLY A 165 5.29 -2.27 15.99
C GLY A 165 6.19 -1.35 16.82
N GLY A 166 6.16 -0.06 16.47
CA GLY A 166 6.84 1.02 17.18
C GLY A 166 6.11 1.48 18.45
N ASN A 167 6.59 2.59 19.06
CA ASN A 167 6.12 3.05 20.36
C ASN A 167 4.69 3.60 20.35
N THR A 168 4.39 4.53 19.45
CA THR A 168 3.06 5.15 19.29
C THR A 168 2.69 5.18 17.83
N VAL A 169 1.43 4.86 17.50
CA VAL A 169 0.91 4.88 16.15
C VAL A 169 -0.47 5.53 16.16
N ASP A 170 -0.60 6.68 15.51
CA ASP A 170 -1.90 7.33 15.32
C ASP A 170 -2.67 6.70 14.16
N LEU A 171 -1.96 6.36 13.10
CA LEU A 171 -2.51 5.84 11.86
C LEU A 171 -1.80 4.54 11.45
N LEU A 172 -2.55 3.46 11.35
CA LEU A 172 -2.10 2.19 10.80
C LEU A 172 -2.64 2.04 9.37
N ILE A 173 -1.74 1.81 8.41
CA ILE A 173 -2.09 1.63 7.00
C ILE A 173 -1.81 0.19 6.57
N MET A 174 -2.76 -0.40 5.85
CA MET A 174 -2.61 -1.65 5.12
C MET A 174 -3.06 -1.40 3.67
N ASN A 175 -2.09 -1.23 2.78
CA ASN A 175 -2.30 -0.87 1.40
C ASN A 175 -1.96 -2.05 0.49
N TYR A 176 -2.95 -2.69 -0.12
CA TYR A 176 -2.81 -3.88 -0.98
C TYR A 176 -2.12 -5.09 -0.30
N LEU A 177 -2.12 -5.12 1.03
CA LEU A 177 -1.49 -6.17 1.82
C LEU A 177 -2.39 -7.39 2.00
N LEU A 178 -3.67 -7.18 2.33
CA LEU A 178 -4.52 -8.30 2.75
C LEU A 178 -4.94 -9.19 1.57
N SER A 179 -5.03 -8.65 0.35
CA SER A 179 -5.21 -9.45 -0.86
C SER A 179 -4.00 -10.33 -1.14
N ASP A 180 -2.79 -9.84 -0.91
CA ASP A 180 -1.57 -10.63 -1.04
C ASP A 180 -1.43 -11.66 0.09
N ALA A 181 -1.83 -11.32 1.31
CA ALA A 181 -1.90 -12.28 2.41
C ALA A 181 -2.81 -13.48 2.09
N VAL A 182 -3.94 -13.24 1.42
CA VAL A 182 -4.84 -14.34 1.00
C VAL A 182 -4.17 -15.27 0.00
N LYS A 183 -3.28 -14.75 -0.87
CA LYS A 183 -2.57 -15.57 -1.85
C LYS A 183 -1.43 -16.38 -1.23
N PHE A 184 -0.66 -15.76 -0.33
CA PHE A 184 0.65 -16.30 0.06
C PHE A 184 0.68 -16.89 1.46
N GLN A 185 -0.32 -16.61 2.31
CA GLN A 185 -0.36 -17.07 3.68
C GLN A 185 -1.41 -18.17 3.90
N THR A 186 -1.09 -19.14 4.75
CA THR A 186 -2.06 -20.13 5.19
C THR A 186 -3.18 -19.49 6.00
N ARG A 187 -4.31 -20.17 6.13
CA ARG A 187 -5.43 -19.70 6.94
C ARG A 187 -5.01 -19.42 8.39
N GLY A 188 -4.23 -20.32 8.99
CA GLY A 188 -3.75 -20.16 10.37
C GLY A 188 -2.86 -18.92 10.53
N GLN A 189 -1.95 -18.66 9.57
CA GLN A 189 -1.13 -17.45 9.58
C GLN A 189 -1.98 -16.18 9.45
N ARG A 190 -2.98 -16.16 8.58
CA ARG A 190 -3.92 -15.03 8.44
C ARG A 190 -4.72 -14.77 9.71
N GLU A 191 -5.23 -15.82 10.36
CA GLU A 191 -5.95 -15.70 11.63
C GLU A 191 -5.04 -15.17 12.74
N GLN A 192 -3.80 -15.66 12.83
CA GLN A 192 -2.81 -15.17 13.80
C GLN A 192 -2.43 -13.71 13.54
N PHE A 193 -2.23 -13.33 12.28
CA PHE A 193 -2.00 -11.94 11.90
C PHE A 193 -3.15 -11.01 12.36
N VAL A 194 -4.40 -11.41 12.11
CA VAL A 194 -5.57 -10.62 12.55
C VAL A 194 -5.62 -10.48 14.08
N ILE A 195 -5.24 -11.51 14.83
CA ILE A 195 -5.13 -11.45 16.30
C ILE A 195 -4.04 -10.46 16.71
N SER A 196 -2.82 -10.62 16.20
CA SER A 196 -1.67 -9.78 16.54
C SER A 196 -1.91 -8.31 16.24
N ILE A 197 -2.49 -8.01 15.06
CA ILE A 197 -2.82 -6.62 14.68
C ILE A 197 -3.96 -6.06 15.55
N SER A 198 -4.95 -6.88 15.92
CA SER A 198 -6.01 -6.43 16.85
C SER A 198 -5.44 -6.06 18.20
N ASP A 199 -4.54 -6.88 18.73
CA ASP A 199 -3.88 -6.62 20.02
C ASP A 199 -2.99 -5.38 19.95
N PHE A 200 -2.25 -5.21 18.85
CA PHE A 200 -1.46 -4.02 18.60
C PHE A 200 -2.33 -2.74 18.59
N ILE A 201 -3.43 -2.74 17.82
CA ILE A 201 -4.36 -1.61 17.74
C ILE A 201 -4.86 -1.20 19.13
N ILE A 202 -5.23 -2.16 19.95
CA ILE A 202 -5.75 -1.92 21.31
C ILE A 202 -4.64 -1.43 22.25
N ASN A 203 -3.52 -2.16 22.32
CA ASN A 203 -2.45 -1.89 23.28
C ASN A 203 -1.73 -0.56 22.98
N LYS A 204 -1.57 -0.21 21.71
CA LYS A 204 -0.93 1.06 21.28
C LYS A 204 -1.94 2.21 21.11
N LYS A 205 -3.21 1.97 21.37
CA LYS A 205 -4.29 2.96 21.23
C LYS A 205 -4.30 3.64 19.85
N VAL A 206 -4.15 2.85 18.78
CA VAL A 206 -4.18 3.35 17.41
C VAL A 206 -5.50 4.09 17.17
N LYS A 207 -5.43 5.32 16.68
CA LYS A 207 -6.62 6.18 16.49
C LYS A 207 -7.36 5.87 15.20
N VAL A 208 -6.60 5.53 14.14
CA VAL A 208 -7.17 5.27 12.82
C VAL A 208 -6.49 4.08 12.17
N VAL A 209 -7.28 3.21 11.56
CA VAL A 209 -6.81 2.13 10.70
C VAL A 209 -7.36 2.36 9.29
N LEU A 210 -6.48 2.45 8.32
CA LEU A 210 -6.81 2.53 6.91
C LEU A 210 -6.49 1.20 6.22
N PHE A 211 -7.52 0.59 5.67
CA PHE A 211 -7.41 -0.51 4.74
C PHE A 211 -7.71 0.00 3.32
N ASN A 212 -6.83 -0.28 2.38
CA ASN A 212 -6.98 0.04 0.97
C ASN A 212 -6.58 -1.18 0.13
N ASP A 213 -7.51 -1.76 -0.61
CA ASP A 213 -7.24 -3.01 -1.35
C ASP A 213 -8.22 -3.22 -2.50
N ILE A 214 -7.96 -4.23 -3.32
CA ILE A 214 -8.85 -4.68 -4.40
C ILE A 214 -9.69 -5.87 -3.95
N SER A 215 -10.86 -6.04 -4.60
CA SER A 215 -11.76 -7.19 -4.35
C SER A 215 -11.44 -8.42 -5.19
N TYR A 216 -10.37 -8.40 -5.96
CA TYR A 216 -10.21 -9.30 -7.10
C TYR A 216 -10.01 -10.77 -6.74
N TYR A 217 -9.51 -11.06 -5.55
CA TYR A 217 -9.23 -12.43 -5.12
C TYR A 217 -10.23 -12.89 -4.07
N GLY A 218 -11.07 -13.82 -4.49
CA GLY A 218 -12.13 -14.40 -3.71
C GLY A 218 -13.47 -13.71 -3.94
N HIS A 219 -14.51 -14.50 -4.14
CA HIS A 219 -15.86 -14.00 -4.06
C HIS A 219 -16.05 -13.37 -2.68
N ASP A 220 -16.67 -12.19 -2.60
CA ASP A 220 -16.87 -11.46 -1.34
C ASP A 220 -17.60 -12.27 -0.24
N ASN A 221 -18.16 -13.42 -0.58
CA ASN A 221 -18.82 -14.36 0.32
C ASN A 221 -17.90 -15.48 0.82
N GLN A 222 -16.67 -15.59 0.34
CA GLN A 222 -15.71 -16.59 0.81
C GLN A 222 -14.88 -16.00 1.96
N LEU A 223 -14.58 -16.83 2.95
CA LEU A 223 -13.75 -16.51 4.12
C LEU A 223 -12.30 -16.09 3.76
N ASP A 224 -11.98 -16.11 2.48
CA ASP A 224 -10.63 -15.98 1.93
C ASP A 224 -10.44 -14.72 1.06
N SER A 225 -11.00 -13.57 1.45
CA SER A 225 -10.69 -12.30 0.80
C SER A 225 -10.03 -11.30 1.75
N GLY A 226 -9.23 -10.36 1.22
CA GLY A 226 -8.65 -9.27 2.01
C GLY A 226 -9.71 -8.47 2.76
N VAL A 227 -10.88 -8.25 2.15
CA VAL A 227 -12.03 -7.60 2.79
C VAL A 227 -12.56 -8.41 3.97
N GLN A 228 -12.60 -9.74 3.88
CA GLN A 228 -13.03 -10.59 5.01
C GLN A 228 -12.02 -10.56 6.16
N MET A 229 -10.72 -10.58 5.87
CA MET A 229 -9.68 -10.41 6.90
C MET A 229 -9.89 -9.07 7.63
N MET A 230 -10.16 -7.98 6.90
CA MET A 230 -10.43 -6.68 7.52
C MET A 230 -11.72 -6.68 8.36
N ARG A 231 -12.79 -7.37 7.92
CA ARG A 231 -14.01 -7.54 8.72
C ARG A 231 -13.75 -8.31 10.02
N MET A 232 -12.93 -9.36 9.97
CA MET A 232 -12.52 -10.10 11.18
C MET A 232 -11.74 -9.20 12.13
N LEU A 233 -10.79 -8.41 11.62
CA LEU A 233 -10.04 -7.42 12.40
C LEU A 233 -10.99 -6.42 13.07
N ILE A 234 -11.89 -5.81 12.30
CA ILE A 234 -12.88 -4.85 12.82
C ILE A 234 -13.73 -5.47 13.93
N LYS A 235 -14.21 -6.70 13.75
CA LYS A 235 -15.00 -7.41 14.76
C LYS A 235 -14.22 -7.61 16.07
N LYS A 236 -12.95 -8.05 15.98
CA LYS A 236 -12.09 -8.24 17.14
C LYS A 236 -11.80 -6.93 17.87
N VAL A 237 -11.49 -5.86 17.13
CA VAL A 237 -11.20 -4.54 17.70
C VAL A 237 -12.46 -3.94 18.33
N LYS A 238 -13.60 -3.95 17.66
CA LYS A 238 -14.86 -3.35 18.16
C LYS A 238 -15.34 -3.93 19.49
N ASN A 239 -15.04 -5.17 19.76
CA ASN A 239 -15.41 -5.81 21.02
C ASN A 239 -14.56 -5.34 22.22
N ARG A 240 -13.49 -4.57 22.00
CA ARG A 240 -12.48 -4.21 22.99
C ARG A 240 -12.25 -2.69 23.12
N ILE A 241 -13.02 -1.87 22.42
CA ILE A 241 -12.94 -0.40 22.46
C ILE A 241 -14.25 0.22 22.94
N LYS A 242 -14.15 1.45 23.48
CA LYS A 242 -15.33 2.21 23.94
C LYS A 242 -16.26 2.56 22.79
N LYS A 243 -15.70 3.10 21.71
CA LYS A 243 -16.43 3.55 20.55
C LYS A 243 -15.56 3.50 19.31
N GLY A 244 -16.13 3.04 18.22
CA GLY A 244 -15.47 3.05 16.93
C GLY A 244 -16.49 3.08 15.80
N TYR A 245 -16.19 3.80 14.75
CA TYR A 245 -16.98 3.80 13.54
C TYR A 245 -16.10 3.51 12.32
N GLY A 246 -16.64 2.71 11.41
CA GLY A 246 -16.02 2.42 10.13
C GLY A 246 -16.73 3.17 9.00
N LYS A 247 -15.99 3.75 8.12
CA LYS A 247 -16.48 4.32 6.86
C LYS A 247 -15.94 3.47 5.72
N CYS A 248 -16.83 2.94 4.89
CA CYS A 248 -16.49 2.11 3.75
C CYS A 248 -16.69 2.92 2.46
N PHE A 249 -15.66 2.98 1.63
CA PHE A 249 -15.65 3.70 0.36
C PHE A 249 -15.18 2.81 -0.78
N ARG A 250 -15.59 3.15 -2.00
CA ARG A 250 -15.12 2.54 -3.24
C ARG A 250 -15.00 3.58 -4.34
N PHE A 251 -14.20 3.28 -5.34
CA PHE A 251 -14.18 4.06 -6.58
C PHE A 251 -15.18 3.49 -7.60
N SER A 252 -15.59 4.33 -8.56
CA SER A 252 -16.45 3.91 -9.68
C SER A 252 -15.73 2.86 -10.55
N GLY A 253 -16.47 1.91 -11.11
CA GLY A 253 -15.91 0.88 -12.01
C GLY A 253 -15.56 -0.44 -11.32
N ASP A 254 -15.73 -0.56 -10.02
CA ASP A 254 -15.59 -1.84 -9.32
C ASP A 254 -16.93 -2.60 -9.31
N THR A 255 -16.91 -3.90 -9.62
CA THR A 255 -18.10 -4.78 -9.61
C THR A 255 -18.38 -5.25 -8.18
N PHE A 256 -19.62 -5.12 -7.72
CA PHE A 256 -20.00 -5.39 -6.32
C PHE A 256 -21.09 -6.41 -6.14
N PRO A 257 -21.04 -7.23 -5.07
CA PRO A 257 -22.22 -7.86 -4.53
C PRO A 257 -23.18 -6.80 -3.97
N LYS A 258 -24.48 -6.98 -4.25
CA LYS A 258 -25.56 -6.00 -3.96
C LYS A 258 -25.77 -5.67 -2.47
N ASN A 259 -25.10 -6.35 -1.53
CA ASN A 259 -25.47 -6.35 -0.10
C ASN A 259 -24.56 -5.53 0.82
N VAL A 260 -23.61 -4.74 0.30
CA VAL A 260 -22.71 -3.92 1.12
C VAL A 260 -22.86 -2.45 0.76
N THR A 261 -23.25 -1.62 1.72
CA THR A 261 -23.38 -0.16 1.56
C THR A 261 -22.00 0.51 1.57
N TRP A 262 -21.29 0.41 0.45
CA TRP A 262 -20.09 1.17 0.22
C TRP A 262 -20.44 2.54 -0.36
N LYS A 263 -19.93 3.61 0.26
CA LYS A 263 -20.07 4.95 -0.30
C LYS A 263 -19.16 5.09 -1.51
N LEU A 264 -19.68 5.66 -2.59
CA LEU A 264 -18.88 5.98 -3.76
C LEU A 264 -18.05 7.24 -3.49
N HIS A 265 -16.78 7.23 -3.86
CA HIS A 265 -16.01 8.46 -3.95
C HIS A 265 -16.58 9.37 -5.04
N THR A 266 -16.53 10.68 -4.84
CA THR A 266 -17.02 11.68 -5.79
C THR A 266 -16.23 11.71 -7.09
N SER A 267 -15.00 11.19 -7.08
CA SER A 267 -14.12 11.09 -8.24
C SER A 267 -13.24 9.85 -8.12
N ASN A 268 -12.85 9.30 -9.26
CA ASN A 268 -11.82 8.26 -9.37
C ASN A 268 -10.56 8.76 -10.10
N LYS A 269 -10.45 10.07 -10.37
CA LYS A 269 -9.28 10.67 -10.99
C LYS A 269 -8.06 10.54 -10.08
N LEU A 270 -6.88 10.41 -10.66
CA LEU A 270 -5.64 10.44 -9.91
C LEU A 270 -5.42 11.85 -9.33
N LEU A 271 -5.11 11.94 -8.04
CA LEU A 271 -4.68 13.19 -7.37
C LEU A 271 -3.22 13.48 -7.67
N PHE A 272 -2.45 12.43 -7.96
CA PHE A 272 -1.10 12.50 -8.50
C PHE A 272 -1.18 12.19 -9.99
N PRO A 273 -1.23 13.22 -10.86
CA PRO A 273 -1.39 13.02 -12.30
C PRO A 273 -0.20 12.27 -12.88
N LEU A 274 -0.46 11.56 -13.95
CA LEU A 274 0.60 10.89 -14.70
C LEU A 274 1.46 11.93 -15.41
N ILE A 275 2.75 11.71 -15.40
CA ILE A 275 3.72 12.45 -16.20
C ILE A 275 4.22 11.58 -17.36
N PRO A 276 4.89 12.11 -18.39
CA PRO A 276 5.32 11.33 -19.55
C PRO A 276 6.09 10.06 -19.21
N GLU A 277 6.88 10.09 -18.14
CA GLU A 277 7.67 8.96 -17.65
C GLU A 277 6.82 7.76 -17.21
N ASN A 278 5.60 7.98 -16.71
CA ASN A 278 4.69 6.89 -16.37
C ASN A 278 4.14 6.16 -17.60
N THR A 279 3.99 6.84 -18.75
CA THR A 279 3.33 6.29 -19.93
C THR A 279 4.13 5.17 -20.59
N VAL A 280 5.43 5.10 -20.31
CA VAL A 280 6.35 4.08 -20.85
C VAL A 280 5.96 2.65 -20.47
N VAL A 281 5.24 2.46 -19.36
CA VAL A 281 4.95 1.15 -18.78
C VAL A 281 3.46 0.76 -18.76
N GLY A 282 2.58 1.52 -19.37
CA GLY A 282 1.14 1.21 -19.38
C GLY A 282 0.50 1.40 -17.99
N CYS A 283 0.58 2.60 -17.47
CA CYS A 283 0.13 2.98 -16.13
C CYS A 283 -1.40 2.99 -15.95
N ASN A 284 -1.86 2.95 -14.68
CA ASN A 284 -3.27 3.06 -14.36
C ASN A 284 -3.72 4.52 -14.36
N HIS A 285 -4.80 4.83 -15.07
CA HIS A 285 -5.30 6.19 -15.25
C HIS A 285 -6.35 6.63 -14.21
N TYR A 286 -6.77 5.74 -13.29
CA TYR A 286 -7.80 6.03 -12.30
C TYR A 286 -7.68 5.14 -11.06
N CYS A 287 -8.22 5.62 -9.94
CA CYS A 287 -8.38 4.89 -8.70
C CYS A 287 -9.48 3.83 -8.80
N ARG A 288 -9.30 2.66 -8.16
CA ARG A 288 -10.27 1.56 -8.22
C ARG A 288 -10.31 0.65 -7.01
N SER A 289 -9.71 1.03 -5.90
CA SER A 289 -9.70 0.22 -4.68
C SER A 289 -11.01 0.30 -3.90
N LYS A 290 -11.12 -0.58 -2.91
CA LYS A 290 -12.05 -0.51 -1.78
C LYS A 290 -11.29 -0.02 -0.56
N GLN A 291 -11.93 0.83 0.22
CA GLN A 291 -11.30 1.46 1.37
C GLN A 291 -12.18 1.34 2.60
N ILE A 292 -11.59 0.94 3.71
CA ILE A 292 -12.22 0.98 5.02
C ILE A 292 -11.37 1.86 5.92
N LEU A 293 -11.97 2.97 6.37
CA LEU A 293 -11.37 3.86 7.35
C LEU A 293 -12.07 3.60 8.69
N LEU A 294 -11.34 2.99 9.61
CA LEU A 294 -11.82 2.71 10.97
C LEU A 294 -11.25 3.75 11.93
N VAL A 295 -12.12 4.57 12.51
CA VAL A 295 -11.75 5.58 13.52
C VAL A 295 -12.14 5.05 14.88
N LEU A 296 -11.23 5.10 15.84
CA LEU A 296 -11.32 4.46 17.14
C LEU A 296 -11.22 5.47 18.27
N GLU A 297 -12.10 5.35 19.27
CA GLU A 297 -12.00 6.02 20.57
C GLU A 297 -11.72 4.94 21.63
N HIS A 298 -10.51 4.95 22.17
CA HIS A 298 -10.09 3.98 23.19
C HIS A 298 -10.65 4.32 24.58
N LEU A 299 -10.73 3.31 25.44
CA LEU A 299 -11.11 3.41 26.85
C LEU A 299 -10.07 4.20 27.65
#